data_bca8f8e341f08cac8f527232e7a396b0
#
_entry.id   bca8f8e341f08cac8f527232e7a396b0
#
_cell.length_a   1.000
_cell.length_b   1.000
_cell.length_c   1.000
_cell.angle_alpha   90.00
_cell.angle_beta   90.00
_cell.angle_gamma   90.00
#
_symmetry.space_group_name_H-M   'P 1'
#
loop_
_entity.id
_entity.type
_entity.pdbx_description
1 polymer ?
#
loop_
_entity_poly.entity_id
_entity_poly.type
_entity_poly.pdbx_seq_one_letter_code
_entity_poly.pdbx_strand_id
1 'polypeptide(L)'
;DASGNLILAEDEKGRSFQPIEVQGTKAYTVRQVFQSPDDEAFYGLGQHQADEFNYKGKNEELFQYNTKVSVPFIVSNKNYGILWDSYSLCRFGDPRDYAQLSTVFKLYDKEGKEGALTGTYVPSQKSTAETLVRREDSVYFEHLKSEDLSKVVNLPEGFPFMGSQVTYEGEIEPMESGRFRFILYYAGYMKVYIDGELVVPERWRTAWN
;
A
#
# COMPACT_ATOMS: atom_id res chain seq x y z
N ASP A 1 -14.73 27.32 16.81
CA ASP A 1 -14.13 27.71 18.07
C ASP A 1 -15.03 28.68 18.84
N ALA A 2 -14.63 29.10 20.04
CA ALA A 2 -15.39 30.04 20.87
C ALA A 2 -15.59 31.43 20.21
N SER A 3 -14.80 31.79 19.23
CA SER A 3 -14.91 33.03 18.47
C SER A 3 -15.77 32.91 17.21
N GLY A 4 -16.35 31.73 16.96
CA GLY A 4 -17.18 31.47 15.80
C GLY A 4 -16.39 31.06 14.54
N ASN A 5 -15.07 30.87 14.62
CA ASN A 5 -14.28 30.46 13.49
C ASN A 5 -14.49 28.95 13.23
N LEU A 6 -14.63 28.58 11.96
CA LEU A 6 -14.70 27.19 11.54
C LEU A 6 -13.30 26.53 11.70
N ILE A 7 -13.23 25.47 12.48
CA ILE A 7 -11.97 24.72 12.70
C ILE A 7 -12.00 23.33 12.09
N LEU A 8 -13.19 22.77 11.85
CA LEU A 8 -13.39 21.46 11.23
C LEU A 8 -14.73 21.46 10.51
N ALA A 9 -14.77 20.96 9.28
CA ALA A 9 -15.98 20.79 8.50
C ALA A 9 -16.06 19.37 7.96
N GLU A 10 -17.26 18.84 7.92
CA GLU A 10 -17.57 17.62 7.19
C GLU A 10 -17.51 17.92 5.69
N ASP A 11 -16.98 16.99 4.91
CA ASP A 11 -17.00 17.10 3.46
C ASP A 11 -18.43 16.90 2.91
N GLU A 12 -18.70 17.43 1.73
CA GLU A 12 -19.97 17.19 1.04
C GLU A 12 -20.12 15.69 0.79
N LYS A 13 -21.23 15.07 1.24
CA LYS A 13 -21.42 13.61 1.24
C LYS A 13 -20.34 12.83 2.01
N GLY A 14 -19.71 13.46 2.99
CA GLY A 14 -18.64 12.89 3.78
C GLY A 14 -19.05 11.73 4.69
N ARG A 15 -20.36 11.49 4.88
CA ARG A 15 -20.88 10.45 5.77
C ARG A 15 -21.56 9.33 5.01
N SER A 16 -21.24 8.09 5.34
CA SER A 16 -21.95 6.93 4.82
C SER A 16 -22.10 5.83 5.88
N PHE A 17 -23.22 5.11 5.79
CA PHE A 17 -23.53 3.92 6.58
C PHE A 17 -23.89 2.81 5.59
N GLN A 18 -23.05 1.82 5.49
CA GLN A 18 -23.30 0.66 4.62
C GLN A 18 -23.65 -0.54 5.48
N PRO A 19 -24.86 -1.13 5.32
CA PRO A 19 -25.23 -2.32 6.06
C PRO A 19 -24.32 -3.49 5.68
N ILE A 20 -23.89 -4.22 6.70
CA ILE A 20 -23.09 -5.45 6.56
C ILE A 20 -23.64 -6.51 7.49
N GLU A 21 -23.23 -7.75 7.30
CA GLU A 21 -23.49 -8.85 8.21
C GLU A 21 -22.16 -9.42 8.71
N VAL A 22 -22.01 -9.52 10.01
CA VAL A 22 -20.83 -10.08 10.67
C VAL A 22 -21.28 -11.25 11.53
N GLN A 23 -20.89 -12.45 11.17
CA GLN A 23 -21.24 -13.69 11.88
C GLN A 23 -22.75 -13.81 12.16
N GLY A 24 -23.59 -13.49 11.16
CA GLY A 24 -25.05 -13.55 11.28
C GLY A 24 -25.68 -12.34 12.00
N THR A 25 -24.89 -11.37 12.44
CA THR A 25 -25.38 -10.16 13.12
C THR A 25 -25.34 -8.97 12.16
N LYS A 26 -26.45 -8.23 12.09
CA LYS A 26 -26.52 -7.00 11.30
C LYS A 26 -25.65 -5.91 11.92
N ALA A 27 -24.83 -5.29 11.11
CA ALA A 27 -23.92 -4.23 11.49
C ALA A 27 -23.83 -3.17 10.37
N TYR A 28 -22.97 -2.16 10.57
CA TYR A 28 -22.73 -1.12 9.57
C TYR A 28 -21.23 -0.83 9.45
N THR A 29 -20.77 -0.68 8.22
CA THR A 29 -19.53 0.05 7.95
C THR A 29 -19.86 1.54 7.98
N VAL A 30 -19.15 2.29 8.82
CA VAL A 30 -19.33 3.73 8.97
C VAL A 30 -18.10 4.44 8.39
N ARG A 31 -18.35 5.44 7.55
CA ARG A 31 -17.29 6.30 7.00
C ARG A 31 -17.63 7.75 7.29
N GLN A 32 -16.62 8.53 7.70
CA GLN A 32 -16.71 9.96 7.90
C GLN A 32 -15.52 10.63 7.19
N VAL A 33 -15.80 11.61 6.36
CA VAL A 33 -14.79 12.41 5.66
C VAL A 33 -14.90 13.86 6.11
N PHE A 34 -13.77 14.46 6.42
CA PHE A 34 -13.65 15.87 6.78
C PHE A 34 -12.85 16.60 5.72
N GLN A 35 -13.19 17.87 5.53
CA GLN A 35 -12.35 18.79 4.77
C GLN A 35 -11.05 19.01 5.53
N SER A 36 -9.95 19.02 4.81
CA SER A 36 -8.63 19.17 5.39
C SER A 36 -7.75 20.00 4.44
N PRO A 37 -7.38 21.24 4.81
CA PRO A 37 -6.53 22.08 3.98
C PRO A 37 -5.11 21.49 3.83
N ASP A 38 -4.40 21.88 2.77
CA ASP A 38 -3.10 21.30 2.42
C ASP A 38 -2.03 21.54 3.50
N ASP A 39 -2.14 22.64 4.25
CA ASP A 39 -1.21 23.01 5.33
C ASP A 39 -1.56 22.35 6.67
N GLU A 40 -2.56 21.47 6.70
CA GLU A 40 -2.91 20.73 7.90
C GLU A 40 -2.02 19.50 8.09
N ALA A 41 -1.62 19.25 9.33
CA ALA A 41 -0.86 18.07 9.74
C ALA A 41 -1.60 17.33 10.86
N PHE A 42 -1.51 16.01 10.83
CA PHE A 42 -2.14 15.12 11.82
C PHE A 42 -1.12 14.31 12.57
N TYR A 43 -1.28 14.22 13.88
CA TYR A 43 -0.41 13.48 14.79
C TYR A 43 -1.24 12.56 15.68
N GLY A 44 -0.70 11.42 16.09
CA GLY A 44 -1.39 10.50 16.99
C GLY A 44 -1.54 9.10 16.42
N LEU A 45 -2.74 8.52 16.47
CA LEU A 45 -3.11 7.17 16.06
C LEU A 45 -2.45 6.04 16.88
N GLY A 46 -1.63 6.36 17.88
CA GLY A 46 -0.91 5.40 18.70
C GLY A 46 0.54 5.26 18.33
N GLN A 47 1.10 4.04 18.46
CA GLN A 47 2.49 3.72 18.14
C GLN A 47 2.50 2.67 17.03
N HIS A 48 3.03 3.03 15.88
CA HIS A 48 3.14 2.19 14.70
C HIS A 48 4.60 1.99 14.31
N GLN A 49 4.89 0.89 13.61
CA GLN A 49 6.23 0.60 13.09
C GLN A 49 6.46 1.29 11.73
N ALA A 50 6.04 2.53 11.61
CA ALA A 50 6.26 3.34 10.42
C ALA A 50 7.08 4.57 10.82
N ASP A 51 7.96 5.03 9.92
CA ASP A 51 8.71 6.28 10.09
C ASP A 51 7.82 7.50 9.82
N GLU A 52 6.55 7.43 10.22
CA GLU A 52 5.58 8.48 9.98
C GLU A 52 5.34 9.29 11.25
N PHE A 53 5.61 10.57 11.17
CA PHE A 53 5.27 11.52 12.23
C PHE A 53 4.01 12.32 11.89
N ASN A 54 3.84 12.72 10.63
CA ASN A 54 2.66 13.41 10.12
C ASN A 54 1.83 12.46 9.26
N TYR A 55 0.62 12.18 9.71
CA TYR A 55 -0.31 11.28 9.03
C TYR A 55 -1.14 11.95 7.92
N LYS A 56 -0.92 13.23 7.61
CA LYS A 56 -1.58 13.89 6.46
C LYS A 56 -1.29 13.13 5.17
N GLY A 57 -2.35 12.68 4.51
CA GLY A 57 -2.23 11.92 3.28
C GLY A 57 -1.70 10.49 3.45
N LYS A 58 -1.57 9.99 4.67
CA LYS A 58 -1.15 8.61 4.96
C LYS A 58 -2.36 7.74 5.28
N ASN A 59 -2.20 6.43 5.10
CA ASN A 59 -3.19 5.43 5.48
C ASN A 59 -2.67 4.64 6.66
N GLU A 60 -3.55 4.41 7.64
CA GLU A 60 -3.23 3.58 8.80
C GLU A 60 -4.41 2.69 9.15
N GLU A 61 -4.16 1.40 9.29
CA GLU A 61 -5.13 0.45 9.82
C GLU A 61 -4.93 0.35 11.33
N LEU A 62 -5.96 0.72 12.08
CA LEU A 62 -5.93 0.76 13.52
C LEU A 62 -6.30 -0.62 14.09
N PHE A 63 -5.38 -1.53 13.95
CA PHE A 63 -5.46 -2.90 14.45
C PHE A 63 -4.29 -3.15 15.40
N GLN A 64 -4.60 -3.54 16.63
CA GLN A 64 -3.58 -3.76 17.66
C GLN A 64 -3.05 -5.19 17.63
N TYR A 65 -1.73 -5.32 17.54
CA TYR A 65 -1.02 -6.59 17.65
C TYR A 65 0.36 -6.36 18.28
N ASN A 66 1.16 -7.41 18.39
CA ASN A 66 2.50 -7.29 18.95
C ASN A 66 3.31 -6.17 18.25
N THR A 67 3.91 -5.29 19.04
CA THR A 67 4.70 -4.11 18.61
C THR A 67 3.90 -2.94 18.00
N LYS A 68 2.58 -3.04 17.89
CA LYS A 68 1.72 -1.96 17.41
C LYS A 68 0.65 -1.63 18.45
N VAL A 69 0.59 -0.37 18.86
CA VAL A 69 -0.47 0.16 19.73
C VAL A 69 -1.34 1.09 18.90
N SER A 70 -2.62 0.76 18.76
CA SER A 70 -3.57 1.54 17.97
C SER A 70 -4.48 2.36 18.87
N VAL A 71 -4.53 3.67 18.65
CA VAL A 71 -5.40 4.60 19.37
C VAL A 71 -6.15 5.44 18.34
N PRO A 72 -7.48 5.35 18.25
CA PRO A 72 -8.26 6.08 17.24
C PRO A 72 -8.43 7.57 17.64
N PHE A 73 -7.33 8.23 17.93
CA PHE A 73 -7.26 9.63 18.31
C PHE A 73 -6.17 10.35 17.52
N ILE A 74 -6.53 11.48 16.91
CA ILE A 74 -5.62 12.37 16.20
C ILE A 74 -5.69 13.79 16.77
N VAL A 75 -4.60 14.50 16.64
CA VAL A 75 -4.46 15.92 16.92
C VAL A 75 -4.05 16.65 15.65
N SER A 76 -4.71 17.74 15.31
CA SER A 76 -4.36 18.61 14.20
C SER A 76 -3.50 19.79 14.68
N ASN A 77 -2.56 20.24 13.81
CA ASN A 77 -1.85 21.51 14.02
C ASN A 77 -2.78 22.74 13.97
N LYS A 78 -4.06 22.53 13.64
CA LYS A 78 -5.12 23.55 13.70
C LYS A 78 -5.78 23.66 15.09
N ASN A 79 -5.15 23.08 16.13
CA ASN A 79 -5.56 23.12 17.54
C ASN A 79 -6.89 22.43 17.85
N TYR A 80 -7.16 21.30 17.23
CA TYR A 80 -8.25 20.41 17.60
C TYR A 80 -7.79 18.95 17.62
N GLY A 81 -8.58 18.10 18.25
CA GLY A 81 -8.40 16.66 18.22
C GLY A 81 -9.70 15.95 17.88
N ILE A 82 -9.58 14.77 17.29
CA ILE A 82 -10.71 13.89 16.98
C ILE A 82 -10.46 12.55 17.65
N LEU A 83 -11.39 12.14 18.52
CA LEU A 83 -11.47 10.78 19.03
C LEU A 83 -12.56 10.04 18.24
N TRP A 84 -12.18 8.99 17.54
CA TRP A 84 -13.13 8.06 16.95
C TRP A 84 -13.46 6.98 17.97
N ASP A 85 -14.51 7.22 18.77
CA ASP A 85 -14.89 6.34 19.87
C ASP A 85 -15.56 5.06 19.34
N SER A 86 -14.73 4.12 18.93
CA SER A 86 -15.15 2.83 18.38
C SER A 86 -14.20 1.72 18.84
N TYR A 87 -14.79 0.57 19.19
CA TYR A 87 -14.06 -0.68 19.49
C TYR A 87 -13.92 -1.60 18.26
N SER A 88 -14.41 -1.15 17.11
CA SER A 88 -14.33 -1.90 15.87
C SER A 88 -12.99 -1.64 15.14
N LEU A 89 -12.69 -2.46 14.15
CA LEU A 89 -11.60 -2.19 13.23
C LEU A 89 -11.81 -0.81 12.58
N CYS A 90 -10.80 0.04 12.69
CA CYS A 90 -10.83 1.39 12.14
C CYS A 90 -9.70 1.56 11.11
N ARG A 91 -9.96 2.38 10.11
CA ARG A 91 -8.96 2.81 9.14
C ARG A 91 -8.94 4.33 9.10
N PHE A 92 -7.75 4.91 9.13
CA PHE A 92 -7.51 6.34 8.93
C PHE A 92 -6.94 6.58 7.54
N GLY A 93 -7.31 7.68 6.92
CA GLY A 93 -6.84 8.08 5.59
C GLY A 93 -7.81 7.68 4.49
N ASP A 94 -7.32 7.20 3.37
CA ASP A 94 -8.15 6.72 2.27
C ASP A 94 -8.49 5.23 2.49
N PRO A 95 -9.75 4.90 2.81
CA PRO A 95 -10.15 3.53 3.12
C PRO A 95 -10.42 2.67 1.89
N ARG A 96 -10.26 3.21 0.67
CA ARG A 96 -10.46 2.43 -0.56
C ARG A 96 -9.45 1.28 -0.61
N ASP A 97 -9.92 0.13 -1.04
CA ASP A 97 -9.06 -1.03 -1.24
C ASP A 97 -8.09 -0.76 -2.40
N TYR A 98 -6.89 -1.31 -2.29
CA TYR A 98 -5.94 -1.28 -3.40
C TYR A 98 -6.34 -2.31 -4.45
N ALA A 99 -6.22 -1.92 -5.68
CA ALA A 99 -6.44 -2.79 -6.83
C ALA A 99 -5.09 -3.25 -7.41
N GLN A 100 -5.09 -4.36 -8.11
CA GLN A 100 -3.92 -4.85 -8.83
C GLN A 100 -3.48 -3.83 -9.88
N LEU A 101 -2.17 -3.69 -10.07
CA LEU A 101 -1.59 -2.75 -11.02
C LEU A 101 -2.20 -2.90 -12.42
N SER A 102 -2.30 -4.13 -12.91
CA SER A 102 -2.85 -4.46 -14.23
C SER A 102 -4.36 -4.22 -14.41
N THR A 103 -5.10 -3.96 -13.31
CA THR A 103 -6.53 -3.62 -13.39
C THR A 103 -6.80 -2.12 -13.42
N VAL A 104 -5.78 -1.30 -13.14
CA VAL A 104 -5.86 0.17 -13.08
C VAL A 104 -5.02 0.82 -14.17
N PHE A 105 -3.97 0.12 -14.61
CA PHE A 105 -3.07 0.56 -15.67
C PHE A 105 -3.00 -0.46 -16.79
N LYS A 106 -2.87 0.02 -18.02
CA LYS A 106 -2.34 -0.79 -19.09
C LYS A 106 -0.84 -0.94 -18.86
N LEU A 107 -0.34 -2.14 -19.03
CA LEU A 107 1.07 -2.47 -18.87
C LEU A 107 1.67 -2.69 -20.26
N TYR A 108 2.89 -2.22 -20.46
CA TYR A 108 3.66 -2.47 -21.67
C TYR A 108 5.04 -3.01 -21.27
N ASP A 109 5.50 -4.04 -21.95
CA ASP A 109 6.85 -4.57 -21.72
C ASP A 109 7.91 -3.63 -22.31
N LYS A 110 9.17 -3.92 -22.08
CA LYS A 110 10.29 -3.07 -22.55
C LYS A 110 10.40 -2.97 -24.08
N GLU A 111 9.73 -3.84 -24.84
CA GLU A 111 9.58 -3.75 -26.29
C GLU A 111 8.33 -2.96 -26.71
N GLY A 112 7.55 -2.43 -25.75
CA GLY A 112 6.32 -1.66 -26.01
C GLY A 112 5.09 -2.51 -26.28
N LYS A 113 5.12 -3.81 -26.03
CA LYS A 113 3.99 -4.71 -26.26
C LYS A 113 3.05 -4.69 -25.05
N GLU A 114 1.76 -4.37 -25.31
CA GLU A 114 0.73 -4.29 -24.27
C GLU A 114 0.45 -5.63 -23.58
N GLY A 115 0.02 -5.56 -22.32
CA GLY A 115 -0.55 -6.63 -21.51
C GLY A 115 0.39 -7.19 -20.44
N ALA A 116 1.63 -6.72 -20.33
CA ALA A 116 2.57 -7.19 -19.32
C ALA A 116 3.76 -6.22 -19.13
N LEU A 117 4.49 -6.36 -18.03
CA LEU A 117 5.85 -5.85 -17.87
C LEU A 117 6.87 -6.92 -18.26
N THR A 118 8.12 -6.53 -18.46
CA THR A 118 9.24 -7.48 -18.59
C THR A 118 9.78 -7.81 -17.21
N GLY A 119 9.72 -9.07 -16.82
CA GLY A 119 10.35 -9.61 -15.63
C GLY A 119 11.70 -10.25 -15.96
N THR A 120 12.76 -9.80 -15.31
CA THR A 120 14.12 -10.36 -15.43
C THR A 120 14.53 -10.96 -14.09
N TYR A 121 14.72 -12.27 -14.05
CA TYR A 121 15.11 -13.02 -12.86
C TYR A 121 16.56 -13.45 -12.98
N VAL A 122 17.44 -12.80 -12.22
CA VAL A 122 18.87 -13.09 -12.17
C VAL A 122 19.12 -13.99 -10.96
N PRO A 123 19.57 -15.25 -11.16
CA PRO A 123 19.82 -16.14 -10.05
C PRO A 123 21.00 -15.67 -9.18
N SER A 124 21.08 -16.18 -7.96
CA SER A 124 22.21 -15.91 -7.07
C SER A 124 23.54 -16.21 -7.77
N GLN A 125 24.56 -15.39 -7.53
CA GLN A 125 25.93 -15.57 -8.08
C GLN A 125 26.56 -16.94 -7.78
N LYS A 126 26.03 -17.68 -6.79
CA LYS A 126 26.48 -19.03 -6.45
C LYS A 126 25.79 -20.11 -7.27
N SER A 127 24.85 -19.74 -8.10
CA SER A 127 24.07 -20.66 -8.94
C SER A 127 24.63 -20.74 -10.35
N THR A 128 24.47 -21.89 -10.98
CA THR A 128 24.73 -22.14 -12.40
C THR A 128 23.48 -21.94 -13.27
N ALA A 129 22.34 -21.61 -12.68
CA ALA A 129 21.10 -21.35 -13.42
C ALA A 129 21.26 -20.11 -14.31
N GLU A 130 20.60 -20.12 -15.46
CA GLU A 130 20.58 -19.01 -16.38
C GLU A 130 19.57 -17.92 -15.93
N THR A 131 19.82 -16.70 -16.38
CA THR A 131 18.86 -15.60 -16.21
C THR A 131 17.59 -15.90 -17.00
N LEU A 132 16.46 -15.79 -16.34
CA LEU A 132 15.15 -15.94 -16.95
C LEU A 132 14.57 -14.56 -17.28
N VAL A 133 14.16 -14.36 -18.52
CA VAL A 133 13.43 -13.16 -18.96
C VAL A 133 12.07 -13.58 -19.48
N ARG A 134 11.01 -12.97 -19.00
CA ARG A 134 9.66 -13.27 -19.44
C ARG A 134 8.73 -12.08 -19.28
N ARG A 135 7.54 -12.18 -19.84
CA ARG A 135 6.47 -11.20 -19.67
C ARG A 135 5.66 -11.53 -18.42
N GLU A 136 5.38 -10.51 -17.60
CA GLU A 136 4.61 -10.60 -16.37
C GLU A 136 3.36 -9.71 -16.46
N ASP A 137 2.21 -10.34 -16.56
CA ASP A 137 0.90 -9.67 -16.59
C ASP A 137 0.44 -9.25 -15.19
N SER A 138 1.09 -9.74 -14.16
CA SER A 138 0.81 -9.45 -12.76
C SER A 138 2.11 -9.42 -11.96
N VAL A 139 2.30 -8.35 -11.15
CA VAL A 139 3.38 -8.24 -10.17
C VAL A 139 2.77 -8.35 -8.77
N TYR A 140 2.24 -9.54 -8.47
CA TYR A 140 1.56 -9.81 -7.21
C TYR A 140 1.91 -11.21 -6.69
N PHE A 141 2.78 -11.25 -5.69
CA PHE A 141 3.21 -12.48 -5.06
C PHE A 141 3.12 -12.33 -3.55
N GLU A 142 2.03 -12.80 -2.97
CA GLU A 142 1.85 -12.83 -1.53
C GLU A 142 2.21 -14.20 -0.98
N HIS A 143 3.44 -14.35 -0.50
CA HIS A 143 3.90 -15.60 0.06
C HIS A 143 4.96 -15.40 1.15
N LEU A 144 4.82 -16.16 2.25
CA LEU A 144 5.72 -16.06 3.40
C LEU A 144 6.78 -17.16 3.47
N LYS A 145 6.65 -18.23 2.68
CA LYS A 145 7.56 -19.38 2.72
C LYS A 145 8.41 -19.43 1.45
N SER A 146 9.71 -19.40 1.63
CA SER A 146 10.66 -19.36 0.51
C SER A 146 10.63 -20.59 -0.38
N GLU A 147 10.35 -21.77 0.17
CA GLU A 147 10.24 -23.02 -0.59
C GLU A 147 9.04 -23.06 -1.55
N ASP A 148 8.03 -22.25 -1.30
CA ASP A 148 6.84 -22.19 -2.13
C ASP A 148 6.87 -21.02 -3.12
N LEU A 149 7.75 -20.04 -2.94
CA LEU A 149 7.85 -18.85 -3.79
C LEU A 149 8.09 -19.19 -5.27
N SER A 150 8.96 -20.17 -5.55
CA SER A 150 9.21 -20.58 -6.93
C SER A 150 7.95 -21.14 -7.61
N LYS A 151 7.05 -21.77 -6.88
CA LYS A 151 5.77 -22.27 -7.38
C LYS A 151 4.78 -21.14 -7.62
N VAL A 152 4.68 -20.21 -6.68
CA VAL A 152 3.79 -19.03 -6.78
C VAL A 152 4.19 -18.15 -7.95
N VAL A 153 5.48 -17.93 -8.13
CA VAL A 153 6.02 -17.13 -9.24
C VAL A 153 6.11 -17.94 -10.53
N ASN A 154 5.77 -19.25 -10.50
CA ASN A 154 5.84 -20.14 -11.64
C ASN A 154 7.22 -20.14 -12.31
N LEU A 155 8.27 -20.28 -11.51
CA LEU A 155 9.64 -20.39 -11.97
C LEU A 155 9.95 -21.81 -12.45
N PRO A 156 10.94 -22.02 -13.33
CA PRO A 156 11.40 -23.33 -13.70
C PRO A 156 11.80 -24.17 -12.48
N GLU A 157 11.60 -25.48 -12.57
CA GLU A 157 11.97 -26.40 -11.51
C GLU A 157 13.46 -26.23 -11.16
N GLY A 158 13.75 -26.13 -9.86
CA GLY A 158 15.12 -25.94 -9.37
C GLY A 158 15.69 -24.53 -9.53
N PHE A 159 14.90 -23.54 -9.98
CA PHE A 159 15.37 -22.15 -10.03
C PHE A 159 15.69 -21.63 -8.62
N PRO A 160 16.90 -21.14 -8.36
CA PRO A 160 17.35 -20.71 -7.04
C PRO A 160 16.82 -19.31 -6.72
N PHE A 161 15.56 -19.21 -6.29
CA PHE A 161 14.92 -17.92 -6.01
C PHE A 161 15.60 -17.16 -4.85
N MET A 162 16.02 -17.88 -3.81
CA MET A 162 16.70 -17.26 -2.67
C MET A 162 18.04 -16.64 -3.06
N GLY A 163 18.19 -15.34 -2.76
CA GLY A 163 19.37 -14.56 -3.15
C GLY A 163 19.42 -14.18 -4.64
N SER A 164 18.32 -14.38 -5.37
CA SER A 164 18.14 -13.86 -6.71
C SER A 164 17.78 -12.37 -6.69
N GLN A 165 17.95 -11.73 -7.82
CA GLN A 165 17.44 -10.38 -8.09
C GLN A 165 16.35 -10.46 -9.14
N VAL A 166 15.24 -9.77 -8.88
CA VAL A 166 14.13 -9.64 -9.84
C VAL A 166 13.97 -8.18 -10.21
N THR A 167 13.87 -7.91 -11.52
CA THR A 167 13.60 -6.57 -12.05
C THR A 167 12.36 -6.63 -12.92
N TYR A 168 11.40 -5.73 -12.67
CA TYR A 168 10.25 -5.51 -13.53
C TYR A 168 10.44 -4.18 -14.26
N GLU A 169 10.40 -4.23 -15.59
CA GLU A 169 10.65 -3.07 -16.46
C GLU A 169 9.55 -2.96 -17.52
N GLY A 170 9.19 -1.73 -17.86
CA GLY A 170 8.22 -1.44 -18.89
C GLY A 170 7.56 -0.09 -18.67
N GLU A 171 6.44 0.12 -19.33
CA GLU A 171 5.64 1.34 -19.18
C GLU A 171 4.28 1.02 -18.58
N ILE A 172 3.72 1.99 -17.85
CA ILE A 172 2.37 1.91 -17.31
C ILE A 172 1.57 3.12 -17.80
N GLU A 173 0.38 2.88 -18.34
CA GLU A 173 -0.56 3.90 -18.79
C GLU A 173 -1.81 3.86 -17.93
N PRO A 174 -2.16 4.91 -17.18
CA PRO A 174 -3.37 4.92 -16.38
C PRO A 174 -4.61 4.87 -17.28
N MET A 175 -5.59 4.04 -16.92
CA MET A 175 -6.85 3.93 -17.68
C MET A 175 -7.74 5.16 -17.49
N GLU A 176 -7.51 5.93 -16.42
CA GLU A 176 -8.22 7.16 -16.09
C GLU A 176 -7.25 8.22 -15.59
N SER A 177 -7.52 9.48 -15.85
CA SER A 177 -6.73 10.59 -15.31
C SER A 177 -6.99 10.76 -13.82
N GLY A 178 -5.94 10.96 -13.02
CA GLY A 178 -6.11 11.17 -11.59
C GLY A 178 -4.80 11.13 -10.80
N ARG A 179 -4.94 11.20 -9.50
CA ARG A 179 -3.84 10.99 -8.55
C ARG A 179 -3.87 9.53 -8.10
N PHE A 180 -2.77 8.83 -8.28
CA PHE A 180 -2.62 7.43 -7.88
C PHE A 180 -1.72 7.32 -6.65
N ARG A 181 -2.06 6.37 -5.78
CA ARG A 181 -1.22 5.96 -4.67
C ARG A 181 -0.84 4.50 -4.88
N PHE A 182 0.45 4.23 -4.89
CA PHE A 182 0.97 2.88 -4.95
C PHE A 182 1.22 2.35 -3.55
N ILE A 183 0.81 1.12 -3.29
CA ILE A 183 1.28 0.33 -2.16
C ILE A 183 2.36 -0.63 -2.66
N LEU A 184 3.47 -0.66 -1.95
CA LEU A 184 4.58 -1.57 -2.22
C LEU A 184 4.66 -2.57 -1.08
N TYR A 185 4.29 -3.80 -1.35
CA TYR A 185 4.38 -4.91 -0.41
C TYR A 185 5.54 -5.81 -0.80
N TYR A 186 6.56 -5.91 0.06
CA TYR A 186 7.78 -6.61 -0.28
C TYR A 186 8.53 -7.14 0.94
N ALA A 187 9.38 -8.14 0.72
CA ALA A 187 10.39 -8.61 1.65
C ALA A 187 11.75 -8.68 0.94
N GLY A 188 12.82 -8.34 1.66
CA GLY A 188 14.16 -8.21 1.08
C GLY A 188 14.51 -6.76 0.74
N TYR A 189 15.39 -6.56 -0.23
CA TYR A 189 15.76 -5.24 -0.74
C TYR A 189 14.88 -4.84 -1.92
N MET A 190 14.46 -3.61 -1.96
CA MET A 190 13.68 -3.06 -3.08
C MET A 190 14.04 -1.59 -3.32
N LYS A 191 13.98 -1.19 -4.58
CA LYS A 191 14.02 0.20 -5.03
C LYS A 191 13.09 0.37 -6.23
N VAL A 192 12.59 1.58 -6.44
CA VAL A 192 11.67 1.90 -7.53
C VAL A 192 12.14 3.13 -8.29
N TYR A 193 12.08 3.05 -9.59
CA TYR A 193 12.30 4.15 -10.51
C TYR A 193 11.01 4.45 -11.27
N ILE A 194 10.71 5.72 -11.50
CA ILE A 194 9.66 6.19 -12.42
C ILE A 194 10.29 7.24 -13.33
N ASP A 195 10.14 7.08 -14.63
CA ASP A 195 10.74 7.95 -15.65
C ASP A 195 12.25 8.16 -15.47
N GLY A 196 12.94 7.13 -15.01
CA GLY A 196 14.39 7.15 -14.73
C GLY A 196 14.78 7.80 -13.40
N GLU A 197 13.85 8.38 -12.67
CA GLU A 197 14.07 8.97 -11.35
C GLU A 197 13.89 7.93 -10.23
N LEU A 198 14.83 7.89 -9.27
CA LEU A 198 14.75 7.02 -8.10
C LEU A 198 13.72 7.57 -7.10
N VAL A 199 12.48 7.09 -7.16
CA VAL A 199 11.37 7.54 -6.29
C VAL A 199 11.30 6.79 -4.96
N VAL A 200 11.77 5.54 -4.92
CA VAL A 200 11.94 4.78 -3.68
C VAL A 200 13.38 4.31 -3.60
N PRO A 201 14.19 4.88 -2.69
CA PRO A 201 15.57 4.43 -2.47
C PRO A 201 15.61 3.01 -1.94
N GLU A 202 16.73 2.34 -2.16
CA GLU A 202 16.90 0.97 -1.69
C GLU A 202 16.64 0.86 -0.18
N ARG A 203 15.70 0.02 0.18
CA ARG A 203 15.32 -0.30 1.56
C ARG A 203 15.20 -1.79 1.73
N TRP A 204 15.54 -2.26 2.91
CA TRP A 204 15.34 -3.65 3.31
C TRP A 204 14.14 -3.78 4.25
N ARG A 205 13.33 -4.81 4.03
CA ARG A 205 12.26 -5.23 4.93
C ARG A 205 12.28 -6.73 5.16
N THR A 206 11.91 -7.14 6.36
CA THR A 206 11.64 -8.55 6.66
C THR A 206 10.23 -8.93 6.24
N ALA A 207 10.00 -10.23 5.99
CA ALA A 207 8.67 -10.76 5.65
C ALA A 207 7.64 -10.67 6.80
N TRP A 208 8.07 -10.26 7.98
CA TRP A 208 7.25 -10.26 9.20
C TRP A 208 6.79 -8.88 9.69
N ASN A 209 7.01 -7.84 8.90
CA ASN A 209 6.63 -6.45 9.25
C ASN A 209 5.43 -5.99 8.45
#